data_144cc5b4370c0c499e48d9b015ccccb9
#
_entry.id   144cc5b4370c0c499e48d9b015ccccb9
#
_cell.length_a   1.000
_cell.length_b   1.000
_cell.length_c   1.000
_cell.angle_alpha   90.00
_cell.angle_beta   90.00
_cell.angle_gamma   90.00
#
_symmetry.space_group_name_H-M   'P 1'
#
loop_
_entity.id
_entity.type
_entity.pdbx_description
1 polymer ?
#
loop_
_entity_poly.entity_id
_entity_poly.type
_entity_poly.pdbx_seq_one_letter_code
_entity_poly.pdbx_strand_id
1 'polypeptide(L)'
;ALIDNGRRGRPITGPGSRPLKSLSHMLKGKQGRFRQNLLGKRVDFSGRSVIAVGPTLKMYQCGVPREMAIELFKPFVMREIVARDIVQNVKAAKRLVERGDERIWDILEEVIKEHPVLLNRAPTLHRLGIQAFEPVLIDGKALRLHPLVCEAYNADFDGDQMAIHVPLSEEAQAEARILMLAAEHILNPKDGKPVVTPSQDMVLGNYYLTMEEAGREGEGMVFKDRDEAVMAYRNGYVHLHSRVGIATDSLNKPWTEEQKHKILLTTVGKILFNDIMPEGLPYLQEPTNANLTEGVPDKYFLPLGGNIKEAISKLEINAPFKKKNLGNIIAEIFKRFRTTETSALLDRMKNLGYHHSTLAGLTVGIADIPVVEDKAEIIEESHKRVEQITKQFRRGMIT
;
A
#
# COMPACT_ATOMS: atom_id res chain seq x y z
N ALA A 1 5.81 -1.12 54.32
CA ALA A 1 5.83 0.01 53.35
C ALA A 1 7.07 -0.02 52.46
N LEU A 2 8.28 -0.30 52.97
CA LEU A 2 9.51 -0.33 52.13
C LEU A 2 9.48 -1.41 51.03
N ILE A 3 8.93 -2.59 51.29
CA ILE A 3 8.86 -3.70 50.35
C ILE A 3 7.66 -3.53 49.37
N ASP A 4 6.47 -3.29 49.94
CA ASP A 4 5.25 -3.08 49.14
C ASP A 4 4.31 -2.10 49.89
N ASN A 5 4.22 -0.86 49.39
CA ASN A 5 3.43 0.18 50.05
C ASN A 5 1.97 0.12 49.53
N GLY A 6 1.05 -0.05 50.47
CA GLY A 6 -0.39 -0.14 50.17
C GLY A 6 -0.92 -1.57 49.97
N ARG A 7 -0.10 -2.61 50.15
CA ARG A 7 -0.56 -4.01 50.10
C ARG A 7 -1.47 -4.40 51.27
N ARG A 8 -1.19 -3.82 52.45
CA ARG A 8 -2.01 -3.98 53.65
C ARG A 8 -2.37 -2.61 54.20
N GLY A 9 -3.61 -2.19 54.12
CA GLY A 9 -4.10 -0.92 54.63
C GLY A 9 -3.80 0.28 53.71
N ARG A 10 -3.95 1.50 54.21
CA ARG A 10 -3.69 2.73 53.47
C ARG A 10 -2.20 2.88 53.13
N PRO A 11 -1.85 3.27 51.92
CA PRO A 11 -0.47 3.52 51.54
C PRO A 11 0.11 4.70 52.37
N ILE A 12 1.36 4.61 52.75
CA ILE A 12 2.10 5.73 53.35
C ILE A 12 2.38 6.76 52.26
N THR A 13 2.00 8.01 52.52
CA THR A 13 2.12 9.11 51.57
C THR A 13 3.18 10.10 52.00
N GLY A 14 3.81 10.76 51.02
CA GLY A 14 4.71 11.89 51.24
C GLY A 14 3.99 13.23 51.12
N PRO A 15 4.74 14.35 51.04
CA PRO A 15 4.18 15.67 50.79
C PRO A 15 3.30 15.67 49.55
N GLY A 16 2.08 16.26 49.64
CA GLY A 16 1.13 16.29 48.57
C GLY A 16 0.32 15.00 48.35
N SER A 17 0.16 14.16 49.42
CA SER A 17 -0.66 12.93 49.41
C SER A 17 -0.27 11.88 48.37
N ARG A 18 0.94 11.93 47.82
CA ARG A 18 1.44 10.93 46.86
C ARG A 18 2.00 9.73 47.60
N PRO A 19 1.61 8.47 47.21
CA PRO A 19 2.19 7.27 47.81
C PRO A 19 3.70 7.22 47.62
N LEU A 20 4.44 6.88 48.71
CA LEU A 20 5.88 6.66 48.60
C LEU A 20 6.19 5.43 47.76
N LYS A 21 7.22 5.51 46.92
CA LYS A 21 7.67 4.40 46.09
C LYS A 21 8.31 3.31 46.94
N SER A 22 7.75 2.11 46.89
CA SER A 22 8.30 0.90 47.49
C SER A 22 9.14 0.11 46.49
N LEU A 23 9.90 -0.90 46.99
CA LEU A 23 10.67 -1.80 46.12
C LEU A 23 9.78 -2.47 45.08
N SER A 24 8.61 -2.95 45.50
CA SER A 24 7.61 -3.53 44.57
C SER A 24 7.18 -2.55 43.48
N HIS A 25 7.00 -1.29 43.79
CA HIS A 25 6.63 -0.23 42.83
C HIS A 25 7.73 0.05 41.81
N MET A 26 9.01 -0.08 42.21
CA MET A 26 10.15 0.09 41.29
C MET A 26 10.33 -1.09 40.35
N LEU A 27 9.80 -2.27 40.66
CA LEU A 27 9.94 -3.47 39.86
C LEU A 27 8.71 -3.74 38.96
N LYS A 28 7.49 -3.43 39.44
CA LYS A 28 6.20 -3.69 38.79
C LYS A 28 5.79 -2.57 37.84
N GLY A 29 4.87 -2.92 36.91
CA GLY A 29 4.20 -1.99 36.02
C GLY A 29 5.02 -1.55 34.80
N LYS A 30 4.46 -0.64 34.01
CA LYS A 30 5.07 -0.17 32.73
C LYS A 30 6.38 0.59 32.98
N GLN A 31 6.51 1.28 34.12
CA GLN A 31 7.69 2.08 34.49
C GLN A 31 8.65 1.31 35.42
N GLY A 32 8.35 0.04 35.72
CA GLY A 32 9.20 -0.80 36.56
C GLY A 32 10.43 -1.30 35.80
N ARG A 33 11.45 -1.73 36.58
CA ARG A 33 12.74 -2.20 36.04
C ARG A 33 12.60 -3.33 35.02
N PHE A 34 11.69 -4.27 35.23
CA PHE A 34 11.48 -5.38 34.33
C PHE A 34 11.08 -4.91 32.94
N ARG A 35 10.06 -4.06 32.82
CA ARG A 35 9.54 -3.63 31.52
C ARG A 35 10.34 -2.48 30.89
N GLN A 36 10.93 -1.60 31.69
CA GLN A 36 11.60 -0.41 31.22
C GLN A 36 13.10 -0.60 30.92
N ASN A 37 13.76 -1.51 31.59
CA ASN A 37 15.22 -1.64 31.52
C ASN A 37 15.74 -3.05 31.20
N LEU A 38 14.94 -4.12 31.47
CA LEU A 38 15.37 -5.51 31.29
C LEU A 38 14.74 -6.13 30.02
N LEU A 39 13.42 -6.04 29.84
CA LEU A 39 12.74 -6.55 28.64
C LEU A 39 12.97 -5.68 27.42
N GLY A 40 13.34 -4.44 27.59
CA GLY A 40 13.69 -3.52 26.53
C GLY A 40 14.46 -2.33 27.11
N LYS A 41 15.31 -1.72 26.28
CA LYS A 41 16.11 -0.55 26.63
C LYS A 41 15.94 0.53 25.58
N ARG A 42 16.31 1.75 25.91
CA ARG A 42 16.50 2.80 24.89
C ARG A 42 17.73 2.44 24.06
N VAL A 43 17.62 2.59 22.76
CA VAL A 43 18.66 2.26 21.79
C VAL A 43 19.08 3.51 21.03
N ASP A 44 20.36 3.59 20.70
CA ASP A 44 20.93 4.63 19.84
C ASP A 44 20.62 4.32 18.35
N PHE A 45 20.96 5.21 17.46
CA PHE A 45 20.70 5.11 16.02
C PHE A 45 19.24 4.82 15.69
N SER A 46 18.37 5.45 16.42
CA SER A 46 16.93 5.35 16.26
C SER A 46 16.28 6.71 16.39
N GLY A 47 15.16 6.87 15.75
CA GLY A 47 14.34 8.07 15.78
C GLY A 47 12.87 7.75 15.70
N ARG A 48 12.04 8.77 15.81
CA ARG A 48 10.60 8.65 15.68
C ARG A 48 10.03 9.90 15.01
N SER A 49 9.12 9.71 14.05
CA SER A 49 8.43 10.81 13.42
C SER A 49 7.03 10.39 12.97
N VAL A 50 6.22 11.38 12.66
CA VAL A 50 4.92 11.19 12.01
C VAL A 50 5.14 10.61 10.62
N ILE A 51 4.21 9.79 10.14
CA ILE A 51 4.24 9.23 8.79
C ILE A 51 3.31 10.01 7.85
N ALA A 52 3.69 10.05 6.60
CA ALA A 52 2.88 10.60 5.52
C ALA A 52 2.98 9.68 4.29
N VAL A 53 2.00 9.75 3.40
CA VAL A 53 1.99 8.93 2.19
C VAL A 53 3.12 9.30 1.24
N GLY A 54 3.78 8.28 0.68
CA GLY A 54 4.80 8.40 -0.35
C GLY A 54 4.39 7.70 -1.65
N PRO A 55 3.50 8.29 -2.48
CA PRO A 55 2.96 7.61 -3.66
C PRO A 55 4.01 7.36 -4.75
N THR A 56 5.08 8.14 -4.79
CA THR A 56 6.16 8.03 -5.77
C THR A 56 7.24 7.01 -5.40
N LEU A 57 7.26 6.56 -4.14
CA LEU A 57 8.23 5.58 -3.66
C LEU A 57 8.04 4.22 -4.35
N LYS A 58 9.14 3.49 -4.49
CA LYS A 58 9.12 2.06 -4.81
C LYS A 58 8.77 1.25 -3.56
N MET A 59 8.29 0.02 -3.75
CA MET A 59 7.83 -0.81 -2.64
C MET A 59 8.91 -1.07 -1.58
N TYR A 60 10.16 -1.12 -1.97
CA TYR A 60 11.30 -1.32 -1.08
C TYR A 60 11.88 -0.02 -0.50
N GLN A 61 11.31 1.16 -0.83
CA GLN A 61 11.82 2.46 -0.42
C GLN A 61 10.97 3.09 0.67
N CYS A 62 11.62 3.87 1.52
CA CYS A 62 10.97 4.82 2.44
C CYS A 62 11.61 6.20 2.32
N GLY A 63 10.82 7.24 2.53
CA GLY A 63 11.34 8.61 2.56
C GLY A 63 11.76 9.01 3.97
N VAL A 64 13.01 9.42 4.13
CA VAL A 64 13.55 9.88 5.42
C VAL A 64 13.89 11.37 5.32
N PRO A 65 13.39 12.20 6.25
CA PRO A 65 13.74 13.61 6.32
C PRO A 65 15.26 13.81 6.40
N ARG A 66 15.80 14.76 5.63
CA ARG A 66 17.23 15.05 5.59
C ARG A 66 17.84 15.33 6.97
N GLU A 67 17.14 16.12 7.80
CA GLU A 67 17.58 16.43 9.17
C GLU A 67 17.65 15.18 10.06
N MET A 68 16.73 14.25 9.88
CA MET A 68 16.74 12.97 10.62
C MET A 68 17.84 12.05 10.11
N ALA A 69 18.00 11.97 8.80
CA ALA A 69 19.00 11.10 8.17
C ALA A 69 20.43 11.47 8.59
N ILE A 70 20.75 12.77 8.62
CA ILE A 70 22.10 13.21 9.00
C ILE A 70 22.45 12.84 10.45
N GLU A 71 21.49 12.91 11.37
CA GLU A 71 21.74 12.50 12.76
C GLU A 71 21.82 10.99 12.92
N LEU A 72 20.99 10.23 12.23
CA LEU A 72 21.01 8.75 12.27
C LEU A 72 22.29 8.17 11.66
N PHE A 73 22.72 8.73 10.53
CA PHE A 73 23.90 8.24 9.78
C PHE A 73 25.18 9.01 10.10
N LYS A 74 25.19 9.87 11.10
CA LYS A 74 26.32 10.73 11.48
C LYS A 74 27.67 10.01 11.56
N PRO A 75 27.81 8.84 12.21
CA PRO A 75 29.10 8.14 12.25
C PRO A 75 29.59 7.65 10.90
N PHE A 76 28.66 7.18 10.06
CA PHE A 76 28.98 6.69 8.71
C PHE A 76 29.44 7.84 7.82
N VAL A 77 28.72 8.97 7.84
CA VAL A 77 29.09 10.19 7.12
C VAL A 77 30.43 10.72 7.59
N MET A 78 30.67 10.77 8.92
CA MET A 78 31.99 11.21 9.44
C MET A 78 33.13 10.29 9.01
N ARG A 79 32.90 8.98 8.98
CA ARG A 79 33.89 8.00 8.48
C ARG A 79 34.21 8.26 7.01
N GLU A 80 33.21 8.50 6.19
CA GLU A 80 33.38 8.73 4.76
C GLU A 80 34.07 10.07 4.47
N ILE A 81 33.76 11.13 5.21
CA ILE A 81 34.43 12.44 5.12
C ILE A 81 35.94 12.32 5.40
N VAL A 82 36.32 11.52 6.41
CA VAL A 82 37.72 11.27 6.75
C VAL A 82 38.39 10.36 5.71
N ALA A 83 37.71 9.32 5.23
CA ALA A 83 38.19 8.39 4.22
C ALA A 83 38.48 9.09 2.87
N ARG A 84 37.74 10.15 2.55
CA ARG A 84 37.96 10.97 1.33
C ARG A 84 38.96 12.12 1.50
N ASP A 85 39.67 12.17 2.63
CA ASP A 85 40.61 13.22 2.97
C ASP A 85 40.06 14.67 2.91
N ILE A 86 38.72 14.82 3.04
CA ILE A 86 38.12 16.15 3.10
C ILE A 86 38.53 16.87 4.39
N VAL A 87 38.67 16.09 5.48
CA VAL A 87 39.23 16.56 6.75
C VAL A 87 40.16 15.51 7.37
N GLN A 88 41.15 15.98 8.14
CA GLN A 88 42.20 15.11 8.68
C GLN A 88 41.83 14.34 9.94
N ASN A 89 40.75 14.72 10.62
CA ASN A 89 40.36 14.07 11.87
C ASN A 89 38.84 14.07 12.13
N VAL A 90 38.40 13.14 12.94
CA VAL A 90 36.97 12.94 13.31
C VAL A 90 36.35 14.19 13.98
N LYS A 91 37.14 14.97 14.75
CA LYS A 91 36.66 16.19 15.41
C LYS A 91 36.32 17.30 14.39
N ALA A 92 37.12 17.40 13.33
CA ALA A 92 36.87 18.33 12.23
C ALA A 92 35.67 17.85 11.38
N ALA A 93 35.55 16.53 11.14
CA ALA A 93 34.40 15.93 10.47
C ALA A 93 33.08 16.22 11.22
N LYS A 94 33.08 16.04 12.54
CA LYS A 94 31.92 16.35 13.38
C LYS A 94 31.51 17.81 13.25
N ARG A 95 32.46 18.75 13.31
CA ARG A 95 32.18 20.20 13.15
C ARG A 95 31.65 20.53 11.75
N LEU A 96 32.13 19.86 10.71
CA LEU A 96 31.65 20.03 9.35
C LEU A 96 30.18 19.60 9.25
N VAL A 97 29.85 18.43 9.78
CA VAL A 97 28.47 17.92 9.82
C VAL A 97 27.54 18.85 10.58
N GLU A 98 27.97 19.35 11.75
CA GLU A 98 27.18 20.28 12.57
C GLU A 98 26.96 21.65 11.92
N ARG A 99 27.81 22.08 10.99
CA ARG A 99 27.63 23.31 10.22
C ARG A 99 26.66 23.16 9.05
N GLY A 100 26.37 21.94 8.62
CA GLY A 100 25.48 21.69 7.48
C GLY A 100 26.07 22.08 6.12
N ASP A 101 27.37 21.82 5.90
CA ASP A 101 28.06 22.09 4.64
C ASP A 101 27.39 21.35 3.46
N GLU A 102 27.23 21.99 2.30
CA GLU A 102 26.55 21.43 1.14
C GLU A 102 27.12 20.08 0.69
N ARG A 103 28.43 19.89 0.78
CA ARG A 103 29.13 18.65 0.43
C ARG A 103 28.68 17.44 1.23
N ILE A 104 28.08 17.65 2.41
CA ILE A 104 27.61 16.59 3.29
C ILE A 104 26.40 15.88 2.68
N TRP A 105 25.55 16.60 1.96
CA TRP A 105 24.35 16.02 1.38
C TRP A 105 24.65 14.99 0.32
N ASP A 106 25.65 15.23 -0.52
CA ASP A 106 26.09 14.27 -1.55
C ASP A 106 26.69 13.01 -0.89
N ILE A 107 27.52 13.22 0.15
CA ILE A 107 28.10 12.11 0.91
C ILE A 107 27.01 11.32 1.66
N LEU A 108 26.06 12.01 2.25
CA LEU A 108 24.94 11.36 2.93
C LEU A 108 24.11 10.52 1.96
N GLU A 109 23.82 11.05 0.77
CA GLU A 109 23.07 10.32 -0.27
C GLU A 109 23.80 9.03 -0.69
N GLU A 110 25.12 9.07 -0.83
CA GLU A 110 25.91 7.88 -1.12
C GLU A 110 25.95 6.91 0.06
N VAL A 111 26.08 7.40 1.30
CA VAL A 111 26.14 6.55 2.50
C VAL A 111 24.84 5.82 2.75
N ILE A 112 23.69 6.45 2.52
CA ILE A 112 22.39 5.82 2.71
C ILE A 112 22.00 4.85 1.59
N LYS A 113 22.63 5.02 0.42
CA LYS A 113 22.42 4.11 -0.69
C LYS A 113 22.88 2.71 -0.28
N GLU A 114 21.99 1.73 -0.45
CA GLU A 114 22.26 0.36 -0.05
C GLU A 114 22.39 0.11 1.48
N HIS A 115 22.12 1.10 2.33
CA HIS A 115 22.06 0.90 3.77
C HIS A 115 20.60 0.82 4.24
N PRO A 116 20.04 -0.38 4.47
CA PRO A 116 18.63 -0.53 4.84
C PRO A 116 18.37 0.05 6.21
N VAL A 117 17.16 0.58 6.40
CA VAL A 117 16.63 1.03 7.69
C VAL A 117 15.41 0.19 8.06
N LEU A 118 15.17 0.01 9.35
CA LEU A 118 13.99 -0.67 9.85
C LEU A 118 12.94 0.36 10.28
N LEU A 119 11.71 0.22 9.77
CA LEU A 119 10.56 0.99 10.24
C LEU A 119 9.68 0.10 11.11
N ASN A 120 9.24 0.63 12.24
CA ASN A 120 8.35 -0.05 13.18
C ASN A 120 7.17 0.84 13.56
N ARG A 121 5.95 0.27 13.53
CA ARG A 121 4.75 0.89 14.10
C ARG A 121 4.31 0.12 15.33
N ALA A 122 4.13 0.83 16.44
CA ALA A 122 3.52 0.27 17.65
C ALA A 122 1.98 0.37 17.57
N PRO A 123 1.22 -0.64 18.05
CA PRO A 123 1.70 -1.89 18.64
C PRO A 123 2.19 -2.89 17.58
N THR A 124 3.32 -3.55 17.82
CA THR A 124 3.84 -4.60 16.93
C THR A 124 3.12 -5.92 17.24
N LEU A 125 2.07 -6.21 16.50
CA LEU A 125 1.23 -7.40 16.74
C LEU A 125 1.75 -8.65 16.03
N HIS A 126 2.47 -8.48 14.93
CA HIS A 126 3.04 -9.57 14.13
C HIS A 126 4.34 -9.10 13.45
N ARG A 127 5.06 -10.03 12.83
CA ARG A 127 6.39 -9.77 12.26
C ARG A 127 6.42 -8.66 11.19
N LEU A 128 5.31 -8.43 10.46
CA LEU A 128 5.22 -7.37 9.45
C LEU A 128 5.09 -5.96 10.04
N GLY A 129 4.95 -5.83 11.36
CA GLY A 129 5.01 -4.56 12.07
C GLY A 129 6.42 -3.96 12.15
N ILE A 130 7.44 -4.72 11.70
CA ILE A 130 8.82 -4.26 11.50
C ILE A 130 9.27 -4.73 10.13
N GLN A 131 9.60 -3.80 9.23
CA GLN A 131 10.09 -4.11 7.89
C GLN A 131 11.28 -3.22 7.55
N ALA A 132 12.14 -3.73 6.69
CA ALA A 132 13.29 -3.00 6.17
C ALA A 132 12.93 -2.26 4.89
N PHE A 133 13.54 -1.09 4.72
CA PHE A 133 13.41 -0.26 3.52
C PHE A 133 14.75 0.36 3.17
N GLU A 134 14.95 0.65 1.90
CA GLU A 134 16.02 1.52 1.43
C GLU A 134 15.61 2.98 1.63
N PRO A 135 16.36 3.79 2.38
CA PRO A 135 16.01 5.18 2.62
C PRO A 135 16.27 6.05 1.40
N VAL A 136 15.37 6.98 1.14
CA VAL A 136 15.50 8.05 0.15
C VAL A 136 15.36 9.37 0.89
N LEU A 137 16.26 10.31 0.63
CA LEU A 137 16.19 11.65 1.26
C LEU A 137 15.00 12.43 0.72
N ILE A 138 14.25 13.01 1.63
CA ILE A 138 13.10 13.85 1.31
C ILE A 138 13.15 15.16 2.08
N ASP A 139 12.53 16.18 1.52
CA ASP A 139 12.26 17.42 2.22
C ASP A 139 11.05 17.28 3.15
N GLY A 140 11.06 18.01 4.25
CA GLY A 140 10.02 17.97 5.27
C GLY A 140 10.46 17.30 6.56
N LYS A 141 9.51 17.00 7.46
CA LYS A 141 9.77 16.45 8.80
C LYS A 141 9.11 15.08 9.04
N ALA A 142 8.24 14.65 8.15
CA ALA A 142 7.52 13.38 8.24
C ALA A 142 8.21 12.29 7.43
N LEU A 143 8.24 11.07 7.97
CA LEU A 143 8.64 9.89 7.21
C LEU A 143 7.64 9.63 6.08
N ARG A 144 8.11 9.28 4.89
CA ARG A 144 7.24 8.86 3.79
C ARG A 144 7.18 7.34 3.73
N LEU A 145 5.95 6.83 3.75
CA LEU A 145 5.69 5.39 3.70
C LEU A 145 4.99 5.03 2.40
N HIS A 146 5.42 3.91 1.81
CA HIS A 146 4.78 3.38 0.61
C HIS A 146 3.32 2.96 0.92
N PRO A 147 2.33 3.38 0.12
CA PRO A 147 0.91 3.16 0.46
C PRO A 147 0.53 1.66 0.56
N LEU A 148 1.14 0.79 -0.21
CA LEU A 148 0.81 -0.64 -0.21
C LEU A 148 1.23 -1.39 1.06
N VAL A 149 2.17 -0.88 1.86
CA VAL A 149 2.59 -1.52 3.12
C VAL A 149 1.74 -1.09 4.33
N CYS A 150 0.85 -0.12 4.16
CA CYS A 150 -0.01 0.39 5.25
C CYS A 150 -0.89 -0.69 5.86
N GLU A 151 -1.42 -1.62 5.05
CA GLU A 151 -2.25 -2.73 5.53
C GLU A 151 -1.43 -3.66 6.45
N ALA A 152 -0.18 -3.98 6.10
CA ALA A 152 0.71 -4.80 6.91
C ALA A 152 1.05 -4.16 8.26
N TYR A 153 1.23 -2.84 8.30
CA TYR A 153 1.47 -2.08 9.53
C TYR A 153 0.20 -1.74 10.30
N ASN A 154 -0.97 -1.93 9.71
CA ASN A 154 -2.24 -1.35 10.17
C ASN A 154 -2.08 0.16 10.46
N ALA A 155 -1.44 0.88 9.51
CA ALA A 155 -1.10 2.28 9.62
C ALA A 155 -2.03 3.14 8.76
N ASP A 156 -2.37 4.31 9.29
CA ASP A 156 -3.05 5.37 8.56
C ASP A 156 -2.29 6.70 8.72
N PHE A 157 -2.70 7.71 7.98
CA PHE A 157 -1.99 8.99 7.92
C PHE A 157 -2.73 10.10 8.66
N ASP A 158 -3.45 9.75 9.74
CA ASP A 158 -4.20 10.66 10.60
C ASP A 158 -3.37 11.27 11.75
N GLY A 159 -2.07 10.99 11.79
CA GLY A 159 -1.14 11.44 12.84
C GLY A 159 -0.34 10.28 13.43
N ASP A 160 -0.44 9.09 12.88
CA ASP A 160 0.37 7.94 13.26
C ASP A 160 1.86 8.25 13.20
N GLN A 161 2.61 7.67 14.13
CA GLN A 161 4.06 7.78 14.21
C GLN A 161 4.70 6.41 14.03
N MET A 162 5.87 6.39 13.40
CA MET A 162 6.72 5.22 13.29
C MET A 162 8.11 5.48 13.86
N ALA A 163 8.70 4.43 14.43
CA ALA A 163 10.10 4.42 14.79
C ALA A 163 10.96 3.97 13.61
N ILE A 164 12.12 4.60 13.46
CA ILE A 164 13.15 4.22 12.49
C ILE A 164 14.40 3.76 13.24
N HIS A 165 15.03 2.67 12.78
CA HIS A 165 16.25 2.12 13.33
C HIS A 165 17.26 1.84 12.24
N VAL A 166 18.53 2.10 12.52
CA VAL A 166 19.63 1.87 11.58
C VAL A 166 20.44 0.65 12.02
N PRO A 167 20.45 -0.45 11.25
CA PRO A 167 21.35 -1.57 11.47
C PRO A 167 22.82 -1.13 11.35
N LEU A 168 23.67 -1.50 12.30
CA LEU A 168 25.04 -0.99 12.35
C LEU A 168 26.05 -1.95 11.73
N SER A 169 25.95 -3.26 12.02
CA SER A 169 26.88 -4.25 11.51
C SER A 169 26.49 -4.71 10.08
N GLU A 170 27.45 -5.20 9.33
CA GLU A 170 27.23 -5.72 7.98
C GLU A 170 26.30 -6.94 7.99
N GLU A 171 26.41 -7.79 9.03
CA GLU A 171 25.52 -8.93 9.21
C GLU A 171 24.06 -8.47 9.45
N ALA A 172 23.84 -7.47 10.30
CA ALA A 172 22.52 -6.93 10.57
C ALA A 172 21.92 -6.24 9.32
N GLN A 173 22.73 -5.57 8.52
CA GLN A 173 22.31 -4.98 7.25
C GLN A 173 21.95 -6.07 6.24
N ALA A 174 22.73 -7.15 6.17
CA ALA A 174 22.45 -8.29 5.30
C ALA A 174 21.12 -8.99 5.71
N GLU A 175 20.92 -9.23 7.01
CA GLU A 175 19.65 -9.78 7.52
C GLU A 175 18.47 -8.86 7.20
N ALA A 176 18.60 -7.56 7.41
CA ALA A 176 17.57 -6.58 7.09
C ALA A 176 17.21 -6.61 5.60
N ARG A 177 18.21 -6.73 4.73
CA ARG A 177 18.01 -6.75 3.27
C ARG A 177 17.43 -8.07 2.76
N ILE A 178 17.90 -9.20 3.26
CA ILE A 178 17.52 -10.53 2.75
C ILE A 178 16.22 -11.02 3.37
N LEU A 179 16.02 -10.79 4.68
CA LEU A 179 14.91 -11.38 5.44
C LEU A 179 13.79 -10.40 5.76
N MET A 180 14.05 -9.08 5.78
CA MET A 180 13.11 -8.11 6.32
C MET A 180 12.65 -7.05 5.31
N LEU A 181 13.20 -7.04 4.09
CA LEU A 181 12.84 -6.05 3.09
C LEU A 181 11.35 -6.11 2.77
N ALA A 182 10.68 -4.97 2.69
CA ALA A 182 9.23 -4.90 2.48
C ALA A 182 8.79 -5.60 1.18
N ALA A 183 9.63 -5.57 0.14
CA ALA A 183 9.39 -6.27 -1.11
C ALA A 183 9.31 -7.81 -0.95
N GLU A 184 9.95 -8.39 0.07
CA GLU A 184 9.89 -9.84 0.35
C GLU A 184 8.63 -10.24 1.13
N HIS A 185 7.93 -9.28 1.73
CA HIS A 185 6.77 -9.50 2.59
C HIS A 185 5.43 -9.31 1.87
N ILE A 186 5.29 -9.88 0.69
CA ILE A 186 4.06 -9.78 -0.12
C ILE A 186 2.92 -10.62 0.45
N LEU A 187 3.24 -11.80 1.02
CA LEU A 187 2.24 -12.73 1.55
C LEU A 187 2.10 -12.63 3.07
N ASN A 188 0.86 -12.75 3.53
CA ASN A 188 0.54 -12.83 4.93
C ASN A 188 0.96 -14.20 5.51
N PRO A 189 1.73 -14.26 6.59
CA PRO A 189 2.14 -15.52 7.21
C PRO A 189 0.97 -16.34 7.81
N LYS A 190 -0.18 -15.71 8.03
CA LYS A 190 -1.38 -16.35 8.60
C LYS A 190 -2.03 -17.34 7.63
N ASP A 191 -2.24 -16.91 6.38
CA ASP A 191 -3.08 -17.62 5.40
C ASP A 191 -2.44 -17.71 4.00
N GLY A 192 -1.24 -17.17 3.82
CA GLY A 192 -0.52 -17.19 2.55
C GLY A 192 -1.16 -16.34 1.44
N LYS A 193 -2.14 -15.49 1.78
CA LYS A 193 -2.73 -14.56 0.82
C LYS A 193 -1.91 -13.27 0.74
N PRO A 194 -1.97 -12.55 -0.39
CA PRO A 194 -1.33 -11.25 -0.48
C PRO A 194 -1.84 -10.29 0.60
N VAL A 195 -0.93 -9.75 1.40
CA VAL A 195 -1.21 -8.66 2.34
C VAL A 195 -1.01 -7.30 1.66
N VAL A 196 -0.14 -7.26 0.67
CA VAL A 196 0.15 -6.06 -0.12
C VAL A 196 -0.82 -6.03 -1.29
N THR A 197 -1.91 -5.30 -1.14
CA THR A 197 -2.95 -5.17 -2.17
C THR A 197 -3.32 -3.71 -2.38
N PRO A 198 -3.67 -3.30 -3.62
CA PRO A 198 -4.19 -1.97 -3.86
C PRO A 198 -5.40 -1.64 -2.98
N SER A 199 -5.49 -0.39 -2.54
CA SER A 199 -6.57 0.12 -1.70
C SER A 199 -6.99 1.51 -2.15
N GLN A 200 -8.15 1.97 -1.70
CA GLN A 200 -8.66 3.34 -1.93
C GLN A 200 -8.54 3.78 -3.40
N ASP A 201 -7.90 4.90 -3.69
CA ASP A 201 -7.77 5.49 -5.03
C ASP A 201 -7.05 4.58 -6.03
N MET A 202 -6.16 3.70 -5.57
CA MET A 202 -5.52 2.72 -6.44
C MET A 202 -6.54 1.71 -6.99
N VAL A 203 -7.48 1.26 -6.15
CA VAL A 203 -8.57 0.37 -6.59
C VAL A 203 -9.54 1.13 -7.49
N LEU A 204 -9.90 2.35 -7.10
CA LEU A 204 -10.83 3.18 -7.85
C LEU A 204 -10.34 3.45 -9.28
N GLY A 205 -9.06 3.80 -9.44
CA GLY A 205 -8.46 4.03 -10.76
C GLY A 205 -8.39 2.77 -11.62
N ASN A 206 -8.00 1.62 -11.05
CA ASN A 206 -8.00 0.36 -11.79
C ASN A 206 -9.42 -0.14 -12.12
N TYR A 207 -10.39 0.12 -11.24
CA TYR A 207 -11.80 -0.14 -11.50
C TYR A 207 -12.30 0.71 -12.67
N TYR A 208 -12.08 2.01 -12.64
CA TYR A 208 -12.46 2.92 -13.72
C TYR A 208 -11.81 2.54 -15.05
N LEU A 209 -10.51 2.23 -15.04
CA LEU A 209 -9.77 1.80 -16.22
C LEU A 209 -10.37 0.56 -16.90
N THR A 210 -10.87 -0.39 -16.11
CA THR A 210 -11.34 -1.69 -16.61
C THR A 210 -12.85 -1.77 -16.84
N MET A 211 -13.56 -0.65 -16.69
CA MET A 211 -14.99 -0.56 -17.03
C MET A 211 -15.23 -0.78 -18.51
N GLU A 212 -16.42 -1.30 -18.83
CA GLU A 212 -16.96 -1.40 -20.19
C GLU A 212 -18.26 -0.61 -20.27
N GLU A 213 -18.43 0.18 -21.33
CA GLU A 213 -19.66 0.91 -21.60
C GLU A 213 -20.08 0.69 -23.05
N ALA A 214 -21.36 0.40 -23.27
CA ALA A 214 -21.91 0.28 -24.60
C ALA A 214 -22.31 1.64 -25.17
N GLY A 215 -22.19 1.80 -26.50
CA GLY A 215 -22.63 3.00 -27.19
C GLY A 215 -21.73 4.21 -27.03
N ARG A 216 -20.51 4.05 -26.51
CA ARG A 216 -19.52 5.12 -26.42
C ARG A 216 -18.82 5.37 -27.76
N GLU A 217 -18.22 6.55 -27.90
CA GLU A 217 -17.45 6.95 -29.07
C GLU A 217 -16.39 5.92 -29.45
N GLY A 218 -16.31 5.56 -30.75
CA GLY A 218 -15.35 4.62 -31.27
C GLY A 218 -15.68 3.14 -31.02
N GLU A 219 -16.89 2.80 -30.56
CA GLU A 219 -17.30 1.41 -30.39
C GLU A 219 -17.28 0.64 -31.73
N GLY A 220 -16.63 -0.52 -31.71
CA GLY A 220 -16.50 -1.37 -32.92
C GLY A 220 -15.34 -1.02 -33.82
N MET A 221 -14.46 -0.08 -33.45
CA MET A 221 -13.20 0.15 -34.16
C MET A 221 -12.23 -1.00 -33.96
N VAL A 222 -11.37 -1.24 -34.96
CA VAL A 222 -10.36 -2.29 -34.95
C VAL A 222 -9.00 -1.66 -35.08
N PHE A 223 -8.10 -2.10 -34.22
CA PHE A 223 -6.72 -1.65 -34.16
C PHE A 223 -5.77 -2.77 -34.54
N LYS A 224 -4.73 -2.41 -35.26
CA LYS A 224 -3.66 -3.34 -35.64
C LYS A 224 -2.83 -3.71 -34.42
N ASP A 225 -2.49 -2.71 -33.60
CA ASP A 225 -1.65 -2.89 -32.42
C ASP A 225 -2.09 -1.99 -31.26
N ARG A 226 -1.42 -2.18 -30.10
CA ARG A 226 -1.64 -1.42 -28.88
C ARG A 226 -1.42 0.09 -29.07
N ASP A 227 -0.37 0.46 -29.80
CA ASP A 227 0.04 1.86 -29.91
C ASP A 227 -0.95 2.65 -30.77
N GLU A 228 -1.51 2.03 -31.80
CA GLU A 228 -2.61 2.59 -32.59
C GLU A 228 -3.86 2.82 -31.71
N ALA A 229 -4.24 1.84 -30.89
CA ALA A 229 -5.38 1.97 -29.98
C ALA A 229 -5.19 3.11 -28.96
N VAL A 230 -4.00 3.22 -28.37
CA VAL A 230 -3.65 4.28 -27.42
C VAL A 230 -3.59 5.65 -28.09
N MET A 231 -3.09 5.72 -29.32
CA MET A 231 -3.07 6.96 -30.12
C MET A 231 -4.48 7.42 -30.46
N ALA A 232 -5.36 6.51 -30.88
CA ALA A 232 -6.75 6.80 -31.14
C ALA A 232 -7.47 7.34 -29.90
N TYR A 233 -7.22 6.74 -28.73
CA TYR A 233 -7.74 7.23 -27.46
C TYR A 233 -7.23 8.64 -27.10
N ARG A 234 -5.92 8.88 -27.22
CA ARG A 234 -5.32 10.21 -26.93
C ARG A 234 -5.84 11.32 -27.83
N ASN A 235 -6.20 10.98 -29.07
CA ASN A 235 -6.76 11.93 -30.05
C ASN A 235 -8.29 12.05 -29.95
N GLY A 236 -8.95 11.35 -29.02
CA GLY A 236 -10.38 11.44 -28.78
C GLY A 236 -11.26 10.69 -29.82
N TYR A 237 -10.70 9.82 -30.67
CA TYR A 237 -11.48 9.00 -31.60
C TYR A 237 -12.16 7.82 -30.93
N VAL A 238 -11.66 7.39 -29.78
CA VAL A 238 -12.19 6.26 -29.01
C VAL A 238 -12.22 6.61 -27.53
N HIS A 239 -13.31 6.28 -26.86
CA HIS A 239 -13.40 6.42 -25.41
C HIS A 239 -12.68 5.26 -24.70
N LEU A 240 -12.16 5.50 -23.48
CA LEU A 240 -11.41 4.53 -22.68
C LEU A 240 -12.19 3.21 -22.46
N HIS A 241 -13.50 3.31 -22.29
CA HIS A 241 -14.42 2.21 -21.98
C HIS A 241 -15.11 1.62 -23.20
N SER A 242 -14.87 2.15 -24.40
CA SER A 242 -15.47 1.65 -25.64
C SER A 242 -14.96 0.25 -25.97
N ARG A 243 -15.86 -0.62 -26.41
CA ARG A 243 -15.53 -1.97 -26.86
C ARG A 243 -14.95 -1.91 -28.28
N VAL A 244 -13.72 -2.39 -28.39
CA VAL A 244 -12.91 -2.33 -29.63
C VAL A 244 -12.32 -3.70 -29.94
N GLY A 245 -11.88 -3.89 -31.18
CA GLY A 245 -11.12 -5.05 -31.61
C GLY A 245 -9.63 -4.75 -31.68
N ILE A 246 -8.79 -5.71 -31.27
CA ILE A 246 -7.34 -5.63 -31.45
C ILE A 246 -6.82 -6.95 -32.00
N ALA A 247 -5.84 -6.91 -32.89
CA ALA A 247 -5.22 -8.13 -33.42
C ALA A 247 -4.43 -8.87 -32.33
N THR A 248 -4.68 -10.15 -32.13
CA THR A 248 -3.99 -10.98 -31.10
C THR A 248 -2.50 -11.05 -31.33
N ASP A 249 -2.05 -11.05 -32.57
CA ASP A 249 -0.64 -11.15 -32.96
C ASP A 249 0.21 -9.95 -32.47
N SER A 250 -0.44 -8.81 -32.22
CA SER A 250 0.22 -7.61 -31.73
C SER A 250 0.43 -7.58 -30.21
N LEU A 251 -0.26 -8.47 -29.49
CA LEU A 251 -0.19 -8.56 -28.04
C LEU A 251 0.73 -9.71 -27.61
N ASN A 252 1.80 -9.39 -26.89
CA ASN A 252 2.76 -10.40 -26.42
C ASN A 252 2.18 -11.18 -25.24
N LYS A 253 1.22 -12.09 -25.53
CA LYS A 253 0.51 -12.92 -24.55
C LYS A 253 0.50 -14.39 -24.99
N PRO A 254 0.37 -15.35 -24.05
CA PRO A 254 0.31 -16.77 -24.40
C PRO A 254 -1.05 -17.12 -24.98
N TRP A 255 -1.18 -17.02 -26.31
CA TRP A 255 -2.36 -17.41 -27.04
C TRP A 255 -2.32 -18.90 -27.42
N THR A 256 -3.48 -19.57 -27.43
CA THR A 256 -3.61 -20.90 -28.03
C THR A 256 -3.52 -20.79 -29.57
N GLU A 257 -3.20 -21.89 -30.24
CA GLU A 257 -3.12 -21.90 -31.72
C GLU A 257 -4.43 -21.45 -32.39
N GLU A 258 -5.56 -21.74 -31.74
CA GLU A 258 -6.88 -21.33 -32.23
C GLU A 258 -7.18 -19.84 -32.02
N GLN A 259 -6.49 -19.18 -31.08
CA GLN A 259 -6.67 -17.74 -30.75
C GLN A 259 -5.72 -16.84 -31.51
N LYS A 260 -4.64 -17.40 -32.07
CA LYS A 260 -3.72 -16.68 -32.95
C LYS A 260 -4.42 -16.20 -34.23
N HIS A 261 -3.94 -15.10 -34.78
CA HIS A 261 -4.47 -14.50 -36.01
C HIS A 261 -5.97 -14.15 -35.98
N LYS A 262 -6.51 -13.91 -34.79
CA LYS A 262 -7.89 -13.45 -34.58
C LYS A 262 -7.92 -12.01 -34.05
N ILE A 263 -9.10 -11.44 -34.00
CA ILE A 263 -9.37 -10.15 -33.38
C ILE A 263 -9.91 -10.41 -31.97
N LEU A 264 -9.25 -9.87 -30.96
CA LEU A 264 -9.74 -9.88 -29.58
C LEU A 264 -10.67 -8.68 -29.36
N LEU A 265 -11.88 -8.94 -28.86
CA LEU A 265 -12.83 -7.92 -28.43
C LEU A 265 -12.55 -7.51 -26.99
N THR A 266 -12.18 -6.25 -26.78
CA THR A 266 -11.75 -5.71 -25.48
C THR A 266 -12.06 -4.22 -25.37
N THR A 267 -11.47 -3.51 -24.42
CA THR A 267 -11.52 -2.03 -24.33
C THR A 267 -10.11 -1.46 -24.29
N VAL A 268 -9.95 -0.19 -24.65
CA VAL A 268 -8.65 0.50 -24.56
C VAL A 268 -8.12 0.48 -23.13
N GLY A 269 -9.01 0.65 -22.14
CA GLY A 269 -8.61 0.56 -20.73
C GLY A 269 -8.06 -0.80 -20.33
N LYS A 270 -8.64 -1.90 -20.80
CA LYS A 270 -8.12 -3.25 -20.54
C LYS A 270 -6.81 -3.52 -21.29
N ILE A 271 -6.61 -2.95 -22.47
CA ILE A 271 -5.33 -3.01 -23.17
C ILE A 271 -4.23 -2.37 -22.31
N LEU A 272 -4.47 -1.16 -21.79
CA LEU A 272 -3.54 -0.48 -20.88
C LEU A 272 -3.31 -1.23 -19.57
N PHE A 273 -4.35 -1.85 -19.02
CA PHE A 273 -4.23 -2.68 -17.82
C PHE A 273 -3.38 -3.93 -18.06
N ASN A 274 -3.54 -4.58 -19.21
CA ASN A 274 -2.75 -5.77 -19.55
C ASN A 274 -1.31 -5.46 -19.96
N ASP A 275 -1.03 -4.22 -20.35
CA ASP A 275 0.31 -3.76 -20.68
C ASP A 275 1.29 -3.78 -19.50
N ILE A 276 0.79 -3.51 -18.28
CA ILE A 276 1.61 -3.57 -17.09
C ILE A 276 1.84 -5.00 -16.57
N MET A 277 1.08 -5.98 -17.07
CA MET A 277 1.16 -7.38 -16.62
C MET A 277 2.38 -8.08 -17.22
N PRO A 278 3.05 -8.97 -16.45
CA PRO A 278 4.18 -9.73 -16.94
C PRO A 278 3.87 -10.52 -18.23
N GLU A 279 4.88 -10.70 -19.06
CA GLU A 279 4.80 -11.64 -20.16
C GLU A 279 4.56 -13.06 -19.62
N GLY A 280 3.83 -13.89 -20.34
CA GLY A 280 3.47 -15.21 -19.85
C GLY A 280 2.25 -15.28 -18.92
N LEU A 281 1.69 -14.14 -18.49
CA LEU A 281 0.36 -14.12 -17.89
C LEU A 281 -0.69 -14.05 -19.00
N PRO A 282 -1.79 -14.85 -18.94
CA PRO A 282 -2.90 -14.71 -19.87
C PRO A 282 -3.46 -13.29 -19.90
N TYR A 283 -4.03 -12.90 -21.04
CA TYR A 283 -4.72 -11.62 -21.14
C TYR A 283 -5.94 -11.60 -20.20
N LEU A 284 -6.08 -10.53 -19.44
CA LEU A 284 -7.14 -10.38 -18.43
C LEU A 284 -8.32 -9.62 -19.05
N GLN A 285 -9.32 -10.35 -19.52
CA GLN A 285 -10.55 -9.80 -20.11
C GLN A 285 -11.70 -9.75 -19.12
N GLU A 286 -11.83 -10.80 -18.28
CA GLU A 286 -12.88 -10.93 -17.28
C GLU A 286 -12.30 -10.96 -15.85
N PRO A 287 -13.06 -10.44 -14.85
CA PRO A 287 -12.64 -10.49 -13.45
C PRO A 287 -12.87 -11.88 -12.81
N THR A 288 -12.61 -12.97 -13.57
CA THR A 288 -12.84 -14.34 -13.14
C THR A 288 -11.52 -15.07 -12.88
N ASN A 289 -11.54 -16.05 -11.97
CA ASN A 289 -10.36 -16.88 -11.74
C ASN A 289 -10.08 -17.82 -12.93
N ALA A 290 -11.09 -18.23 -13.67
CA ALA A 290 -10.93 -19.02 -14.89
C ALA A 290 -10.10 -18.26 -15.94
N ASN A 291 -10.42 -16.98 -16.19
CA ASN A 291 -9.62 -16.17 -17.11
C ASN A 291 -8.15 -16.02 -16.66
N LEU A 292 -7.91 -15.99 -15.35
CA LEU A 292 -6.56 -15.85 -14.80
C LEU A 292 -5.71 -17.12 -14.97
N THR A 293 -6.34 -18.31 -14.96
CA THR A 293 -5.66 -19.61 -15.04
C THR A 293 -5.68 -20.21 -16.42
N GLU A 294 -6.80 -20.17 -17.12
CA GLU A 294 -7.08 -20.83 -18.39
C GLU A 294 -6.97 -19.90 -19.61
N GLY A 295 -7.05 -18.59 -19.37
CA GLY A 295 -6.98 -17.56 -20.41
C GLY A 295 -8.34 -16.98 -20.81
N VAL A 296 -8.36 -16.24 -21.91
CA VAL A 296 -9.56 -15.55 -22.39
C VAL A 296 -10.54 -16.55 -23.00
N PRO A 297 -11.82 -16.51 -22.62
CA PRO A 297 -12.86 -17.33 -23.24
C PRO A 297 -13.00 -17.06 -24.75
N ASP A 298 -13.30 -18.10 -25.53
CA ASP A 298 -13.37 -18.04 -27.00
C ASP A 298 -14.44 -17.09 -27.55
N LYS A 299 -15.45 -16.77 -26.76
CA LYS A 299 -16.51 -15.80 -27.13
C LYS A 299 -16.00 -14.38 -27.44
N TYR A 300 -14.77 -14.03 -27.00
CA TYR A 300 -14.14 -12.74 -27.26
C TYR A 300 -13.29 -12.70 -28.54
N PHE A 301 -13.13 -13.83 -29.22
CA PHE A 301 -12.31 -13.90 -30.42
C PHE A 301 -13.19 -13.91 -31.68
N LEU A 302 -12.87 -13.02 -32.59
CA LEU A 302 -13.52 -12.90 -33.86
C LEU A 302 -12.53 -13.26 -34.99
N PRO A 303 -12.91 -14.06 -36.00
CA PRO A 303 -12.05 -14.27 -37.15
C PRO A 303 -11.87 -12.99 -37.94
N LEU A 304 -10.75 -12.87 -38.66
CA LEU A 304 -10.47 -11.74 -39.51
C LEU A 304 -11.58 -11.56 -40.54
N GLY A 305 -12.14 -10.35 -40.68
CA GLY A 305 -13.25 -10.04 -41.58
C GLY A 305 -14.65 -10.25 -41.01
N GLY A 306 -14.77 -10.70 -39.75
CA GLY A 306 -16.06 -10.83 -39.06
C GLY A 306 -16.72 -9.47 -38.75
N ASN A 307 -18.03 -9.46 -38.59
CA ASN A 307 -18.79 -8.25 -38.23
C ASN A 307 -18.64 -7.95 -36.71
N ILE A 308 -17.78 -7.01 -36.41
CA ILE A 308 -17.46 -6.65 -35.00
C ILE A 308 -18.65 -6.05 -34.27
N LYS A 309 -19.46 -5.19 -34.90
CA LYS A 309 -20.62 -4.58 -34.24
C LYS A 309 -21.66 -5.61 -33.86
N GLU A 310 -21.87 -6.62 -34.69
CA GLU A 310 -22.75 -7.73 -34.37
C GLU A 310 -22.18 -8.62 -33.23
N ALA A 311 -20.89 -8.90 -33.28
CA ALA A 311 -20.23 -9.68 -32.22
C ALA A 311 -20.29 -8.95 -30.87
N ILE A 312 -20.03 -7.65 -30.82
CA ILE A 312 -20.12 -6.81 -29.63
C ILE A 312 -21.55 -6.77 -29.07
N SER A 313 -22.57 -6.70 -29.94
CA SER A 313 -23.97 -6.66 -29.47
C SER A 313 -24.43 -7.94 -28.77
N LYS A 314 -23.79 -9.06 -29.05
CA LYS A 314 -24.06 -10.38 -28.44
C LYS A 314 -23.31 -10.59 -27.12
N LEU A 315 -22.30 -9.76 -26.81
CA LEU A 315 -21.52 -9.85 -25.59
C LEU A 315 -22.14 -9.05 -24.46
N GLU A 316 -22.25 -9.64 -23.30
CA GLU A 316 -22.59 -8.95 -22.08
C GLU A 316 -21.46 -8.03 -21.62
N ILE A 317 -21.82 -6.94 -20.91
CA ILE A 317 -20.87 -6.01 -20.33
C ILE A 317 -20.19 -6.67 -19.13
N ASN A 318 -18.88 -6.74 -19.14
CA ASN A 318 -18.14 -7.31 -18.04
C ASN A 318 -18.07 -6.36 -16.84
N ALA A 319 -18.13 -6.95 -15.64
CA ALA A 319 -17.85 -6.20 -14.43
C ALA A 319 -16.39 -5.73 -14.40
N PRO A 320 -16.10 -4.54 -13.90
CA PRO A 320 -14.73 -4.04 -13.73
C PRO A 320 -13.98 -4.79 -12.62
N PHE A 321 -12.65 -4.68 -12.62
CA PHE A 321 -11.81 -5.32 -11.60
C PHE A 321 -11.95 -4.63 -10.24
N LYS A 322 -12.44 -5.38 -9.26
CA LYS A 322 -12.60 -4.95 -7.85
C LYS A 322 -11.37 -5.34 -7.03
N LYS A 323 -11.25 -4.84 -5.79
CA LYS A 323 -10.15 -5.15 -4.86
C LYS A 323 -9.84 -6.66 -4.77
N LYS A 324 -10.89 -7.50 -4.68
CA LYS A 324 -10.73 -8.96 -4.62
C LYS A 324 -10.07 -9.54 -5.87
N ASN A 325 -10.45 -9.05 -7.04
CA ASN A 325 -9.88 -9.51 -8.31
C ASN A 325 -8.41 -9.12 -8.42
N LEU A 326 -8.05 -7.88 -8.07
CA LEU A 326 -6.67 -7.43 -8.03
C LEU A 326 -5.83 -8.28 -7.07
N GLY A 327 -6.37 -8.61 -5.88
CA GLY A 327 -5.71 -9.52 -4.95
C GLY A 327 -5.46 -10.91 -5.51
N ASN A 328 -6.42 -11.49 -6.25
CA ASN A 328 -6.25 -12.80 -6.91
C ASN A 328 -5.19 -12.74 -8.01
N ILE A 329 -5.14 -11.65 -8.79
CA ILE A 329 -4.12 -11.42 -9.81
C ILE A 329 -2.73 -11.39 -9.17
N ILE A 330 -2.55 -10.64 -8.07
CA ILE A 330 -1.29 -10.56 -7.34
C ILE A 330 -0.88 -11.94 -6.81
N ALA A 331 -1.81 -12.71 -6.25
CA ALA A 331 -1.54 -14.06 -5.75
C ALA A 331 -1.04 -15.00 -6.86
N GLU A 332 -1.67 -14.97 -8.02
CA GLU A 332 -1.28 -15.82 -9.15
C GLU A 332 0.07 -15.39 -9.74
N ILE A 333 0.33 -14.09 -9.83
CA ILE A 333 1.61 -13.56 -10.30
C ILE A 333 2.73 -13.93 -9.33
N PHE A 334 2.51 -13.81 -8.02
CA PHE A 334 3.50 -14.25 -7.04
C PHE A 334 3.81 -15.74 -7.14
N LYS A 335 2.81 -16.55 -7.41
CA LYS A 335 2.97 -18.00 -7.59
C LYS A 335 3.83 -18.33 -8.82
N ARG A 336 3.66 -17.63 -9.94
CA ARG A 336 4.37 -17.86 -11.21
C ARG A 336 5.75 -17.19 -11.27
N PHE A 337 5.83 -15.93 -10.86
CA PHE A 337 7.00 -15.06 -11.10
C PHE A 337 7.78 -14.69 -9.85
N ARG A 338 7.31 -15.11 -8.66
CA ARG A 338 7.95 -14.83 -7.36
C ARG A 338 8.01 -13.33 -7.03
N THR A 339 8.92 -12.95 -6.13
CA THR A 339 8.95 -11.65 -5.44
C THR A 339 9.25 -10.47 -6.35
N THR A 340 10.30 -10.55 -7.15
CA THR A 340 10.85 -9.42 -7.92
C THR A 340 9.83 -8.86 -8.91
N GLU A 341 9.27 -9.72 -9.77
CA GLU A 341 8.26 -9.30 -10.74
C GLU A 341 6.97 -8.84 -10.07
N THR A 342 6.58 -9.49 -8.98
CA THR A 342 5.37 -9.08 -8.24
C THR A 342 5.54 -7.69 -7.61
N SER A 343 6.70 -7.39 -7.05
CA SER A 343 6.99 -6.07 -6.50
C SER A 343 6.98 -4.98 -7.58
N ALA A 344 7.60 -5.26 -8.74
CA ALA A 344 7.58 -4.33 -9.87
C ALA A 344 6.17 -4.11 -10.43
N LEU A 345 5.36 -5.17 -10.49
CA LEU A 345 3.95 -5.07 -10.88
C LEU A 345 3.13 -4.23 -9.91
N LEU A 346 3.31 -4.44 -8.60
CA LEU A 346 2.60 -3.69 -7.58
C LEU A 346 2.85 -2.18 -7.72
N ASP A 347 4.09 -1.78 -7.99
CA ASP A 347 4.42 -0.38 -8.27
C ASP A 347 3.78 0.14 -9.55
N ARG A 348 3.77 -0.65 -10.64
CA ARG A 348 3.09 -0.30 -11.90
C ARG A 348 1.59 -0.17 -11.69
N MET A 349 0.96 -1.12 -10.99
CA MET A 349 -0.48 -1.13 -10.69
C MET A 349 -0.89 0.05 -9.79
N LYS A 350 -0.06 0.39 -8.80
CA LYS A 350 -0.22 1.58 -7.96
C LYS A 350 -0.23 2.86 -8.80
N ASN A 351 0.79 3.03 -9.64
CA ASN A 351 0.93 4.23 -10.48
C ASN A 351 -0.21 4.35 -11.49
N LEU A 352 -0.60 3.24 -12.13
CA LEU A 352 -1.72 3.17 -13.06
C LEU A 352 -3.04 3.54 -12.36
N GLY A 353 -3.25 2.99 -11.15
CA GLY A 353 -4.44 3.28 -10.35
C GLY A 353 -4.55 4.75 -9.97
N TYR A 354 -3.50 5.37 -9.45
CA TYR A 354 -3.50 6.79 -9.13
C TYR A 354 -3.69 7.68 -10.36
N HIS A 355 -3.03 7.35 -11.47
CA HIS A 355 -3.16 8.10 -12.72
C HIS A 355 -4.61 8.11 -13.21
N HIS A 356 -5.24 6.93 -13.31
CA HIS A 356 -6.60 6.82 -13.81
C HIS A 356 -7.66 7.29 -12.80
N SER A 357 -7.39 7.23 -11.50
CA SER A 357 -8.24 7.86 -10.48
C SER A 357 -8.27 9.39 -10.64
N THR A 358 -7.12 9.98 -10.92
CA THR A 358 -7.00 11.43 -11.19
C THR A 358 -7.76 11.82 -12.47
N LEU A 359 -7.59 11.04 -13.55
CA LEU A 359 -8.30 11.29 -14.83
C LEU A 359 -9.81 11.09 -14.71
N ALA A 360 -10.24 10.13 -13.91
CA ALA A 360 -11.66 9.85 -13.70
C ALA A 360 -12.40 11.02 -13.04
N GLY A 361 -11.72 11.80 -12.17
CA GLY A 361 -12.30 12.96 -11.52
C GLY A 361 -13.57 12.67 -10.73
N LEU A 362 -13.70 11.45 -10.18
CA LEU A 362 -14.90 11.01 -9.48
C LEU A 362 -15.11 11.83 -8.20
N THR A 363 -16.34 12.29 -8.00
CA THR A 363 -16.75 13.04 -6.82
C THR A 363 -18.10 12.54 -6.34
N VAL A 364 -18.43 12.78 -5.06
CA VAL A 364 -19.70 12.42 -4.44
C VAL A 364 -20.31 13.68 -3.83
N GLY A 365 -21.51 14.01 -4.24
CA GLY A 365 -22.30 15.09 -3.65
C GLY A 365 -23.34 14.54 -2.66
N ILE A 366 -23.95 15.43 -1.87
CA ILE A 366 -25.03 15.05 -0.94
C ILE A 366 -26.24 14.49 -1.70
N ALA A 367 -26.50 14.97 -2.91
CA ALA A 367 -27.60 14.50 -3.76
C ALA A 367 -27.42 13.07 -4.27
N ASP A 368 -26.18 12.56 -4.28
CA ASP A 368 -25.88 11.19 -4.75
C ASP A 368 -26.15 10.13 -3.69
N ILE A 369 -26.47 10.55 -2.45
CA ILE A 369 -26.81 9.64 -1.37
C ILE A 369 -28.29 9.27 -1.51
N PRO A 370 -28.62 8.00 -1.88
CA PRO A 370 -29.99 7.59 -2.02
C PRO A 370 -30.71 7.61 -0.65
N VAL A 371 -31.87 8.20 -0.63
CA VAL A 371 -32.76 8.14 0.54
C VAL A 371 -33.65 6.92 0.39
N VAL A 372 -33.72 6.08 1.41
CA VAL A 372 -34.63 4.94 1.45
C VAL A 372 -36.07 5.47 1.47
N GLU A 373 -36.90 5.07 0.51
CA GLU A 373 -38.28 5.54 0.36
C GLU A 373 -39.11 5.25 1.61
N ASP A 374 -38.94 4.06 2.19
CA ASP A 374 -39.68 3.60 3.37
C ASP A 374 -39.12 4.15 4.70
N LYS A 375 -38.13 5.07 4.67
CA LYS A 375 -37.48 5.59 5.88
C LYS A 375 -38.48 6.14 6.91
N ALA A 376 -39.50 6.88 6.44
CA ALA A 376 -40.49 7.50 7.31
C ALA A 376 -41.34 6.44 8.01
N GLU A 377 -41.78 5.41 7.30
CA GLU A 377 -42.57 4.30 7.84
C GLU A 377 -41.81 3.48 8.86
N ILE A 378 -40.53 3.12 8.56
CA ILE A 378 -39.65 2.37 9.46
C ILE A 378 -39.43 3.14 10.77
N ILE A 379 -39.23 4.47 10.68
CA ILE A 379 -39.02 5.32 11.86
C ILE A 379 -40.31 5.40 12.67
N GLU A 380 -41.45 5.58 12.04
CA GLU A 380 -42.75 5.66 12.73
C GLU A 380 -43.12 4.35 13.45
N GLU A 381 -42.92 3.21 12.79
CA GLU A 381 -43.09 1.89 13.40
C GLU A 381 -42.16 1.68 14.61
N SER A 382 -40.90 2.08 14.45
CA SER A 382 -39.91 2.02 15.52
C SER A 382 -40.30 2.89 16.71
N HIS A 383 -40.79 4.10 16.48
CA HIS A 383 -41.30 4.97 17.54
C HIS A 383 -42.51 4.35 18.28
N LYS A 384 -43.47 3.79 17.54
CA LYS A 384 -44.62 3.08 18.14
C LYS A 384 -44.18 1.93 19.04
N ARG A 385 -43.16 1.18 18.58
CA ARG A 385 -42.60 0.06 19.36
C ARG A 385 -41.87 0.54 20.62
N VAL A 386 -41.10 1.62 20.54
CA VAL A 386 -40.44 2.25 21.70
C VAL A 386 -41.44 2.75 22.72
N GLU A 387 -42.54 3.37 22.28
CA GLU A 387 -43.61 3.79 23.17
C GLU A 387 -44.28 2.62 23.90
N GLN A 388 -44.56 1.52 23.19
CA GLN A 388 -45.10 0.30 23.79
C GLN A 388 -44.17 -0.26 24.86
N ILE A 389 -42.90 -0.39 24.56
CA ILE A 389 -41.89 -0.87 25.49
C ILE A 389 -41.79 0.07 26.71
N THR A 390 -41.78 1.38 26.49
CA THR A 390 -41.73 2.37 27.56
C THR A 390 -42.99 2.29 28.47
N LYS A 391 -44.17 2.05 27.91
CA LYS A 391 -45.39 1.82 28.68
C LYS A 391 -45.32 0.54 29.53
N GLN A 392 -44.78 -0.55 28.97
CA GLN A 392 -44.59 -1.80 29.68
C GLN A 392 -43.55 -1.66 30.80
N PHE A 393 -42.43 -0.96 30.55
CA PHE A 393 -41.42 -0.64 31.57
C PHE A 393 -42.04 0.17 32.74
N ARG A 394 -42.77 1.25 32.44
CA ARG A 394 -43.45 2.06 33.47
C ARG A 394 -44.48 1.30 34.27
N ARG A 395 -45.05 0.21 33.74
CA ARG A 395 -45.98 -0.69 34.43
C ARG A 395 -45.27 -1.80 35.21
N GLY A 396 -43.93 -1.85 35.18
CA GLY A 396 -43.12 -2.89 35.86
C GLY A 396 -43.24 -4.28 35.22
N MET A 397 -43.67 -4.39 33.95
CA MET A 397 -43.81 -5.67 33.25
C MET A 397 -42.50 -6.15 32.65
N ILE A 398 -41.55 -5.25 32.44
CA ILE A 398 -40.19 -5.50 31.92
C ILE A 398 -39.20 -4.69 32.72
N THR A 399 -37.95 -5.24 32.88
CA THR A 399 -36.80 -4.63 33.57
C THR A 399 -35.88 -3.95 32.59
#